data_84e0a3b767771adc3ae7d8d0fa834025
#
_entry.id   84e0a3b767771adc3ae7d8d0fa834025
#
_cell.length_a   1.000
_cell.length_b   1.000
_cell.length_c   1.000
_cell.angle_alpha   90.00
_cell.angle_beta   90.00
_cell.angle_gamma   90.00
#
_symmetry.space_group_name_H-M   'P 1'
#
loop_
_entity.id
_entity.type
_entity.pdbx_description
1 polymer ?
#
loop_
_entity_poly.entity_id
_entity_poly.type
_entity_poly.pdbx_seq_one_letter_code
_entity_poly.pdbx_strand_id
1 'polypeptide(L)'
;MNSYRTHTCSELRAANIGKPTTLIGWVDSVRDHGGVIFIDLRDRSGITQVVFHPEVNQDVAKASQQLRSEDMIQISGTVAARLKTDTVDTTNADLPTGEIEVSADTLNVINKADAVSYTHLR
;
A
#
# COMPACT_ATOMS: atom_id res chain seq x y z
N MET A 1 -17.86 11.62 3.53
CA MET A 1 -17.12 10.41 3.38
C MET A 1 -16.21 10.47 2.17
N ASN A 2 -14.97 10.20 2.36
CA ASN A 2 -13.97 10.46 1.33
C ASN A 2 -13.32 9.20 0.81
N SER A 3 -14.15 8.31 0.30
CA SER A 3 -13.66 7.07 -0.26
C SER A 3 -13.41 7.22 -1.75
N TYR A 4 -12.57 8.17 -2.12
CA TYR A 4 -12.25 8.34 -3.52
C TYR A 4 -10.82 7.86 -3.77
N ARG A 5 -10.55 7.54 -5.01
CA ARG A 5 -9.22 7.20 -5.48
C ARG A 5 -8.93 7.93 -6.77
N THR A 6 -7.65 8.11 -7.07
CA THR A 6 -7.24 8.70 -8.36
C THR A 6 -6.87 7.63 -9.37
N HIS A 7 -6.43 6.46 -8.88
CA HIS A 7 -5.99 5.35 -9.72
C HIS A 7 -6.46 4.04 -9.12
N THR A 8 -6.49 2.99 -9.94
CA THR A 8 -6.69 1.63 -9.43
C THR A 8 -5.32 1.02 -9.14
N CYS A 9 -5.33 -0.12 -8.43
CA CYS A 9 -4.08 -0.80 -8.07
C CYS A 9 -3.41 -1.50 -9.25
N SER A 10 -3.96 -1.40 -10.46
CA SER A 10 -3.34 -1.97 -11.65
C SER A 10 -2.88 -0.93 -12.65
N GLU A 11 -3.14 0.36 -12.41
CA GLU A 11 -2.90 1.39 -13.41
C GLU A 11 -1.49 1.99 -13.41
N LEU A 12 -0.83 1.97 -12.28
CA LEU A 12 0.43 2.70 -12.14
C LEU A 12 1.57 1.99 -12.84
N ARG A 13 2.40 2.78 -13.52
CA ARG A 13 3.55 2.29 -14.28
C ARG A 13 4.73 3.22 -14.05
N ALA A 14 5.88 2.86 -14.59
CA ALA A 14 7.09 3.67 -14.45
C ALA A 14 6.88 5.11 -14.94
N ALA A 15 6.03 5.32 -15.92
CA ALA A 15 5.73 6.67 -16.42
C ALA A 15 5.03 7.53 -15.39
N ASN A 16 4.48 6.94 -14.34
CA ASN A 16 3.79 7.68 -13.28
C ASN A 16 4.71 8.10 -12.14
N ILE A 17 5.98 7.68 -12.14
CA ILE A 17 6.92 8.00 -11.07
C ILE A 17 6.98 9.52 -10.88
N GLY A 18 6.87 9.96 -9.63
CA GLY A 18 6.87 11.36 -9.27
C GLY A 18 5.48 11.97 -9.18
N LYS A 19 4.44 11.25 -9.57
CA LYS A 19 3.08 11.79 -9.56
C LYS A 19 2.35 11.39 -8.28
N PRO A 20 1.44 12.26 -7.81
CA PRO A 20 0.61 11.91 -6.65
C PRO A 20 -0.46 10.90 -7.03
N THR A 21 -0.82 10.07 -6.08
CA THR A 21 -1.88 9.07 -6.27
C THR A 21 -2.60 8.81 -4.97
N THR A 22 -3.87 8.44 -5.07
CA THR A 22 -4.67 7.95 -3.96
C THR A 22 -5.26 6.61 -4.37
N LEU A 23 -5.02 5.61 -3.55
CA LEU A 23 -5.48 4.25 -3.81
C LEU A 23 -6.39 3.79 -2.67
N ILE A 24 -7.36 2.96 -3.01
CA ILE A 24 -8.24 2.31 -2.04
C ILE A 24 -8.21 0.83 -2.33
N GLY A 25 -8.03 0.03 -1.30
CA GLY A 25 -8.03 -1.40 -1.45
C GLY A 25 -7.87 -2.08 -0.11
N TRP A 26 -7.62 -3.37 -0.15
CA TRP A 26 -7.37 -4.11 1.08
C TRP A 26 -5.93 -4.59 1.11
N VAL A 27 -5.45 -4.79 2.34
CA VAL A 27 -4.08 -5.25 2.59
C VAL A 27 -4.00 -6.74 2.27
N ASP A 28 -3.18 -7.10 1.29
CA ASP A 28 -2.97 -8.49 0.93
C ASP A 28 -1.85 -9.10 1.74
N SER A 29 -0.78 -8.36 1.97
CA SER A 29 0.33 -8.80 2.80
C SER A 29 1.05 -7.61 3.40
N VAL A 30 1.75 -7.87 4.50
CA VAL A 30 2.52 -6.84 5.22
C VAL A 30 3.91 -7.39 5.46
N ARG A 31 4.93 -6.58 5.18
CA ARG A 31 6.32 -6.93 5.45
C ARG A 31 6.98 -5.76 6.16
N ASP A 32 7.78 -6.07 7.18
CA ASP A 32 8.52 -5.07 7.94
C ASP A 32 10.01 -5.26 7.68
N HIS A 33 10.65 -4.25 7.11
CA HIS A 33 12.08 -4.26 6.85
C HIS A 33 12.74 -3.15 7.65
N GLY A 34 13.09 -3.46 8.89
CA GLY A 34 13.81 -2.50 9.72
C GLY A 34 13.01 -1.25 10.07
N GLY A 35 11.71 -1.38 10.23
CA GLY A 35 10.83 -0.26 10.56
C GLY A 35 10.18 0.39 9.35
N VAL A 36 10.60 0.02 8.14
CA VAL A 36 9.92 0.45 6.92
C VAL A 36 8.89 -0.62 6.57
N ILE A 37 7.63 -0.22 6.49
CA ILE A 37 6.54 -1.17 6.27
C ILE A 37 6.19 -1.19 4.79
N PHE A 38 6.21 -2.38 4.21
CA PHE A 38 5.79 -2.62 2.83
C PHE A 38 4.48 -3.40 2.87
N ILE A 39 3.49 -2.94 2.13
CA ILE A 39 2.26 -3.72 1.97
C ILE A 39 1.98 -3.93 0.49
N ASP A 40 1.29 -5.03 0.21
CA ASP A 40 0.69 -5.23 -1.10
C ASP A 40 -0.76 -4.83 -0.96
N LEU A 41 -1.13 -3.74 -1.63
CA LEU A 41 -2.50 -3.24 -1.62
C LEU A 41 -3.21 -3.79 -2.84
N ARG A 42 -4.32 -4.46 -2.62
CA ARG A 42 -5.07 -5.13 -3.67
C ARG A 42 -6.44 -4.48 -3.84
N ASP A 43 -6.86 -4.35 -5.08
CA ASP A 43 -8.26 -4.08 -5.38
C ASP A 43 -8.69 -5.06 -6.46
N ARG A 44 -9.87 -4.87 -7.04
CA ARG A 44 -10.37 -5.80 -8.05
C ARG A 44 -9.50 -5.86 -9.29
N SER A 45 -8.73 -4.82 -9.58
CA SER A 45 -7.96 -4.72 -10.80
C SER A 45 -6.56 -5.28 -10.66
N GLY A 46 -5.99 -5.32 -9.46
CA GLY A 46 -4.63 -5.79 -9.28
C GLY A 46 -4.02 -5.42 -7.95
N ILE A 47 -2.70 -5.39 -7.91
CA ILE A 47 -1.91 -5.16 -6.70
C ILE A 47 -0.90 -4.04 -6.94
N THR A 48 -0.74 -3.17 -5.94
CA THR A 48 0.31 -2.16 -5.93
C THR A 48 1.06 -2.24 -4.60
N GLN A 49 2.38 -2.19 -4.66
CA GLN A 49 3.19 -2.12 -3.45
C GLN A 49 3.12 -0.71 -2.87
N VAL A 50 2.86 -0.62 -1.58
CA VAL A 50 2.81 0.65 -0.86
C VAL A 50 3.83 0.59 0.25
N VAL A 51 4.60 1.66 0.42
CA VAL A 51 5.68 1.71 1.40
C VAL A 51 5.43 2.87 2.35
N PHE A 52 5.59 2.60 3.64
CA PHE A 52 5.47 3.60 4.68
C PHE A 52 6.86 3.83 5.28
N HIS A 53 7.49 4.95 4.88
CA HIS A 53 8.81 5.32 5.38
C HIS A 53 8.65 6.24 6.58
N PRO A 54 9.25 5.92 7.73
CA PRO A 54 9.21 6.84 8.89
C PRO A 54 9.77 8.21 8.57
N GLU A 55 10.71 8.29 7.62
CA GLU A 55 11.30 9.56 7.20
C GLU A 55 10.29 10.48 6.50
N VAL A 56 9.31 9.92 5.84
CA VAL A 56 8.29 10.69 5.12
C VAL A 56 7.22 11.17 6.10
N ASN A 57 6.72 10.25 6.92
CA ASN A 57 5.73 10.59 7.94
C ASN A 57 5.79 9.55 9.04
N GLN A 58 6.37 9.94 10.15
CA GLN A 58 6.59 9.03 11.26
C GLN A 58 5.28 8.51 11.86
N ASP A 59 4.29 9.37 11.97
CA ASP A 59 3.01 8.98 12.55
C ASP A 59 2.28 7.96 11.67
N VAL A 60 2.34 8.17 10.36
CA VAL A 60 1.69 7.25 9.41
C VAL A 60 2.44 5.93 9.37
N ALA A 61 3.78 5.96 9.39
CA ALA A 61 4.55 4.73 9.42
C ALA A 61 4.25 3.93 10.68
N LYS A 62 4.11 4.61 11.81
CA LYS A 62 3.79 3.96 13.07
C LYS A 62 2.38 3.33 13.00
N ALA A 63 1.42 4.06 12.44
CA ALA A 63 0.07 3.53 12.27
C ALA A 63 0.05 2.31 11.35
N SER A 64 0.91 2.29 10.34
CA SER A 64 0.95 1.17 9.39
C SER A 64 1.40 -0.12 10.04
N GLN A 65 2.09 -0.05 11.18
CA GLN A 65 2.51 -1.25 11.90
C GLN A 65 1.32 -2.00 12.48
N GLN A 66 0.16 -1.38 12.54
CA GLN A 66 -1.06 -2.01 13.04
C GLN A 66 -1.89 -2.66 11.94
N LEU A 67 -1.48 -2.51 10.70
CA LEU A 67 -2.22 -3.07 9.58
C LEU A 67 -2.13 -4.59 9.54
N ARG A 68 -3.21 -5.21 9.10
CA ARG A 68 -3.30 -6.66 8.98
C ARG A 68 -3.91 -7.01 7.63
N SER A 69 -3.68 -8.23 7.19
CA SER A 69 -4.31 -8.75 5.96
C SER A 69 -5.81 -8.52 6.02
N GLU A 70 -6.37 -8.13 4.91
CA GLU A 70 -7.79 -7.87 4.70
C GLU A 70 -8.31 -6.57 5.28
N ASP A 71 -7.46 -5.78 5.94
CA ASP A 71 -7.89 -4.43 6.32
C ASP A 71 -8.16 -3.61 5.05
N MET A 72 -9.26 -2.87 5.06
CA MET A 72 -9.59 -1.97 3.95
C MET A 72 -9.04 -0.59 4.27
N ILE A 73 -8.21 -0.06 3.37
CA ILE A 73 -7.53 1.21 3.62
C ILE A 73 -7.55 2.11 2.39
N GLN A 74 -7.36 3.39 2.66
CA GLN A 74 -7.11 4.40 1.65
C GLN A 74 -5.76 5.02 1.95
N ILE A 75 -4.91 5.11 0.94
CA ILE A 75 -3.61 5.75 1.10
C ILE A 75 -3.41 6.80 0.02
N SER A 76 -2.64 7.82 0.33
CA SER A 76 -2.20 8.80 -0.63
C SER A 76 -0.69 8.93 -0.52
N GLY A 77 -0.05 9.20 -1.63
CA GLY A 77 1.39 9.36 -1.65
C GLY A 77 1.89 9.66 -3.05
N THR A 78 3.16 9.40 -3.26
CA THR A 78 3.85 9.67 -4.53
C THR A 78 4.34 8.36 -5.12
N VAL A 79 4.15 8.18 -6.42
CA VAL A 79 4.64 7.01 -7.12
C VAL A 79 6.16 7.07 -7.21
N ALA A 80 6.82 5.97 -6.89
CA ALA A 80 8.28 5.87 -6.91
C ALA A 80 8.68 4.53 -7.53
N ALA A 81 9.96 4.39 -7.88
CA ALA A 81 10.47 3.10 -8.31
C ALA A 81 10.53 2.15 -7.11
N ARG A 82 10.22 0.88 -7.34
CA ARG A 82 10.35 -0.11 -6.27
C ARG A 82 11.80 -0.19 -5.79
N LEU A 83 11.94 -0.45 -4.51
CA LEU A 83 13.27 -0.58 -3.91
C LEU A 83 14.06 -1.67 -4.61
N LYS A 84 15.25 -1.31 -5.08
CA LYS A 84 16.17 -2.26 -5.70
C LYS A 84 17.58 -1.83 -5.38
N THR A 85 18.28 -2.67 -4.65
CA THR A 85 19.68 -2.47 -4.30
C THR A 85 20.47 -3.73 -4.65
N ASP A 86 21.76 -3.73 -4.35
CA ASP A 86 22.58 -4.92 -4.60
C ASP A 86 22.12 -6.14 -3.80
N THR A 87 21.47 -5.90 -2.67
CA THR A 87 21.07 -6.99 -1.78
C THR A 87 19.55 -7.15 -1.67
N VAL A 88 18.78 -6.14 -2.08
CA VAL A 88 17.33 -6.18 -1.97
C VAL A 88 16.73 -5.75 -3.30
N ASP A 89 15.83 -6.56 -3.82
CA ASP A 89 15.11 -6.24 -5.07
C ASP A 89 13.64 -6.56 -4.84
N THR A 90 12.82 -5.52 -4.76
CA THR A 90 11.38 -5.69 -4.57
C THR A 90 10.59 -5.61 -5.87
N THR A 91 11.28 -5.50 -7.02
CA THR A 91 10.59 -5.51 -8.30
C THR A 91 9.96 -6.88 -8.56
N ASN A 92 8.88 -6.90 -9.32
CA ASN A 92 8.18 -8.13 -9.63
C ASN A 92 7.69 -8.11 -11.06
N ALA A 93 8.38 -8.82 -11.94
CA ALA A 93 8.07 -8.85 -13.36
C ALA A 93 6.72 -9.52 -13.66
N ASP A 94 6.18 -10.27 -12.71
CA ASP A 94 4.88 -10.93 -12.88
C ASP A 94 3.70 -9.97 -12.70
N LEU A 95 3.95 -8.78 -12.21
CA LEU A 95 2.90 -7.79 -11.99
C LEU A 95 3.04 -6.63 -12.95
N PRO A 96 1.92 -6.13 -13.52
CA PRO A 96 1.97 -4.91 -14.33
C PRO A 96 2.54 -3.71 -13.59
N THR A 97 2.31 -3.65 -12.27
CA THR A 97 2.81 -2.57 -11.42
C THR A 97 4.13 -2.93 -10.75
N GLY A 98 4.79 -3.97 -11.21
CA GLY A 98 5.93 -4.54 -10.51
C GLY A 98 7.19 -3.71 -10.46
N GLU A 99 7.24 -2.58 -11.19
CA GLU A 99 8.41 -1.70 -11.19
C GLU A 99 8.22 -0.48 -10.29
N ILE A 100 7.02 -0.25 -9.79
CA ILE A 100 6.72 0.95 -9.01
C ILE A 100 6.17 0.58 -7.64
N GLU A 101 6.22 1.56 -6.77
CA GLU A 101 5.57 1.51 -5.47
C GLU A 101 4.99 2.88 -5.18
N VAL A 102 4.15 2.98 -4.17
CA VAL A 102 3.66 4.27 -3.70
C VAL A 102 4.28 4.55 -2.35
N SER A 103 5.03 5.65 -2.26
CA SER A 103 5.55 6.12 -0.99
C SER A 103 4.43 6.89 -0.31
N ALA A 104 3.79 6.27 0.65
CA ALA A 104 2.58 6.80 1.25
C ALA A 104 2.89 7.84 2.32
N ASP A 105 2.15 8.94 2.30
CA ASP A 105 2.25 9.97 3.32
C ASP A 105 0.95 10.09 4.14
N THR A 106 -0.13 9.46 3.72
CA THR A 106 -1.37 9.41 4.49
C THR A 106 -1.93 8.00 4.52
N LEU A 107 -2.63 7.69 5.58
CA LEU A 107 -3.26 6.39 5.76
C LEU A 107 -4.60 6.59 6.47
N ASN A 108 -5.66 6.05 5.86
CA ASN A 108 -6.97 6.06 6.46
C ASN A 108 -7.50 4.63 6.46
N VAL A 109 -7.70 4.06 7.64
CA VAL A 109 -8.25 2.72 7.77
C VAL A 109 -9.76 2.81 7.68
N ILE A 110 -10.30 2.24 6.61
CA ILE A 110 -11.74 2.31 6.34
C ILE A 110 -12.47 1.23 7.11
N ASN A 111 -11.87 0.03 7.17
CA ASN A 111 -12.51 -1.10 7.83
C ASN A 111 -11.45 -2.10 8.30
N LYS A 112 -11.55 -2.50 9.56
CA LYS A 112 -10.64 -3.49 10.13
C LYS A 112 -11.23 -4.89 9.95
N ALA A 113 -10.43 -5.79 9.40
CA ALA A 113 -10.89 -7.13 9.08
C ALA A 113 -11.35 -7.90 10.31
N ASP A 114 -10.58 -7.87 11.37
CA ASP A 114 -10.87 -8.70 12.53
C ASP A 114 -12.12 -8.24 13.30
N ALA A 115 -12.49 -6.99 13.17
CA ALA A 115 -13.66 -6.49 13.88
C ALA A 115 -14.94 -7.07 13.36
N VAL A 116 -14.92 -7.59 12.17
CA VAL A 116 -16.14 -8.05 11.49
C VAL A 116 -16.16 -9.53 11.26
N SER A 117 -14.98 -10.09 10.97
CA SER A 117 -14.93 -11.40 10.35
C SER A 117 -15.56 -12.50 11.14
N TYR A 118 -15.57 -12.42 12.45
CA TYR A 118 -16.15 -13.51 13.19
C TYR A 118 -17.31 -13.12 14.08
N THR A 119 -17.59 -11.86 14.24
CA THR A 119 -18.70 -11.47 15.08
C THR A 119 -20.03 -11.78 14.44
N HIS A 120 -20.06 -11.84 13.14
CA HIS A 120 -21.31 -12.12 12.44
C HIS A 120 -21.34 -13.51 11.86
N LEU A 121 -20.37 -14.27 12.19
CA LEU A 121 -20.34 -15.63 11.73
C LEU A 121 -21.19 -16.51 12.58
N ARG A 122 -22.22 -16.03 12.92
CA ARG A 122 -23.03 -16.84 13.72
C ARG A 122 -24.34 -16.91 13.25
#